data_ee8b31cbfe4821be9c775a202e17840e
#
_entry.id   ee8b31cbfe4821be9c775a202e17840e
#
_cell.length_a   1.000
_cell.length_b   1.000
_cell.length_c   1.000
_cell.angle_alpha   90.00
_cell.angle_beta   90.00
_cell.angle_gamma   90.00
#
_symmetry.space_group_name_H-M   'P 1'
#
loop_
_entity.id
_entity.type
_entity.pdbx_description
1 polymer ?
#
loop_
_entity_poly.entity_id
_entity_poly.type
_entity_poly.pdbx_seq_one_letter_code
_entity_poly.pdbx_strand_id
1 'polypeptide(L)'
;MNLRDNMNQLFKTFSNEHDENFHKTKATLIQLERETTLREEKLVMNECMTALIELQQQFRRTIQAENKIHQKISARNALESLSYSEYRIILNILDELNNQNETIIVASQMADKIGITRTVAVNALKKLQSGKVFETKSKGAKGTLIKLINPAIYKEIEHLKIIHSWKI
;
A
#
# COMPACT_ATOMS: atom_id res chain seq x y z
N MET A 1 20.62 -1.11 -2.01
CA MET A 1 19.39 -0.41 -2.42
C MET A 1 18.71 -1.27 -3.48
N ASN A 2 17.50 -1.76 -3.22
CA ASN A 2 16.85 -2.77 -4.05
C ASN A 2 16.18 -2.08 -5.27
N LEU A 3 16.13 -2.76 -6.42
CA LEU A 3 15.48 -2.27 -7.67
C LEU A 3 14.07 -1.71 -7.40
N ARG A 4 13.34 -2.33 -6.48
CA ARG A 4 12.00 -1.93 -6.04
C ARG A 4 11.98 -0.60 -5.28
N ASP A 5 13.00 -0.32 -4.47
CA ASP A 5 13.10 0.93 -3.72
C ASP A 5 13.43 2.09 -4.67
N ASN A 6 14.27 1.82 -5.69
CA ASN A 6 14.54 2.76 -6.76
C ASN A 6 13.29 3.07 -7.60
N MET A 7 12.50 2.04 -7.96
CA MET A 7 11.23 2.25 -8.66
C MET A 7 10.24 3.08 -7.84
N ASN A 8 10.07 2.78 -6.55
CA ASN A 8 9.17 3.54 -5.68
C ASN A 8 9.63 5.01 -5.52
N GLN A 9 10.95 5.25 -5.44
CA GLN A 9 11.49 6.60 -5.44
C GLN A 9 11.25 7.32 -6.76
N LEU A 10 11.51 6.65 -7.89
CA LEU A 10 11.24 7.21 -9.22
C LEU A 10 9.76 7.56 -9.41
N PHE A 11 8.84 6.67 -9.01
CA PHE A 11 7.40 6.95 -9.06
C PHE A 11 7.01 8.15 -8.19
N LYS A 12 7.58 8.25 -7.00
CA LYS A 12 7.30 9.37 -6.08
C LYS A 12 7.85 10.69 -6.63
N THR A 13 9.06 10.67 -7.20
CA THR A 13 9.68 11.84 -7.82
C THR A 13 8.90 12.27 -9.05
N PHE A 14 8.53 11.32 -9.91
CA PHE A 14 7.73 11.58 -11.11
C PHE A 14 6.34 12.16 -10.78
N SER A 15 5.67 11.62 -9.75
CA SER A 15 4.39 12.15 -9.28
C SER A 15 4.52 13.58 -8.75
N ASN A 16 5.57 13.87 -8.00
CA ASN A 16 5.81 15.21 -7.45
C ASN A 16 6.17 16.22 -8.55
N GLU A 17 7.03 15.87 -9.50
CA GLU A 17 7.37 16.71 -10.64
C GLU A 17 6.16 16.99 -11.52
N HIS A 18 5.30 16.00 -11.71
CA HIS A 18 4.07 16.17 -12.50
C HIS A 18 3.09 17.11 -11.81
N ASP A 19 2.91 16.98 -10.49
CA ASP A 19 2.06 17.88 -9.71
C ASP A 19 2.65 19.32 -9.69
N GLU A 20 3.96 19.48 -9.55
CA GLU A 20 4.61 20.79 -9.58
C GLU A 20 4.48 21.49 -10.95
N ASN A 21 4.75 20.76 -12.03
CA ASN A 21 4.59 21.25 -13.40
C ASN A 21 3.14 21.62 -13.70
N PHE A 22 2.17 20.81 -13.23
CA PHE A 22 0.75 21.14 -13.35
C PHE A 22 0.40 22.45 -12.64
N HIS A 23 0.86 22.64 -11.41
CA HIS A 23 0.60 23.87 -10.66
C HIS A 23 1.23 25.10 -11.32
N LYS A 24 2.44 24.99 -11.86
CA LYS A 24 3.11 26.06 -12.63
C LYS A 24 2.31 26.42 -13.89
N THR A 25 1.91 25.40 -14.67
CA THR A 25 1.13 25.61 -15.91
C THR A 25 -0.22 26.25 -15.60
N LYS A 26 -0.92 25.80 -14.56
CA LYS A 26 -2.18 26.37 -14.11
C LYS A 26 -2.04 27.84 -13.69
N ALA A 27 -0.99 28.17 -12.93
CA ALA A 27 -0.71 29.54 -12.51
C ALA A 27 -0.46 30.47 -13.71
N THR A 28 0.32 30.00 -14.70
CA THR A 28 0.57 30.72 -15.94
C THR A 28 -0.72 30.98 -16.73
N LEU A 29 -1.59 29.99 -16.85
CA LEU A 29 -2.87 30.14 -17.54
C LEU A 29 -3.80 31.14 -16.84
N ILE A 30 -3.84 31.13 -15.50
CA ILE A 30 -4.62 32.11 -14.72
C ILE A 30 -4.09 33.52 -14.93
N GLN A 31 -2.76 33.69 -15.03
CA GLN A 31 -2.15 34.98 -15.28
C GLN A 31 -2.50 35.48 -16.69
N LEU A 32 -2.37 34.65 -17.73
CA LEU A 32 -2.75 34.96 -19.10
C LEU A 32 -4.24 35.31 -19.22
N GLU A 33 -5.13 34.59 -18.52
CA GLU A 33 -6.58 34.90 -18.49
C GLU A 33 -6.84 36.32 -17.95
N ARG A 34 -6.10 36.76 -16.95
CA ARG A 34 -6.22 38.13 -16.39
C ARG A 34 -5.73 39.22 -17.34
N GLU A 35 -4.71 38.92 -18.16
CA GLU A 35 -4.11 39.86 -19.11
C GLU A 35 -4.88 39.93 -20.43
N THR A 36 -5.75 38.96 -20.72
CA THR A 36 -6.46 38.85 -22.00
C THR A 36 -7.76 39.63 -21.97
N THR A 37 -7.95 40.50 -22.95
CA THR A 37 -9.13 41.35 -23.13
C THR A 37 -10.16 40.78 -24.10
N LEU A 38 -9.77 39.87 -24.99
CA LEU A 38 -10.59 39.29 -26.05
C LEU A 38 -11.41 38.10 -25.52
N ARG A 39 -12.71 38.11 -25.83
CA ARG A 39 -13.67 37.07 -25.34
C ARG A 39 -13.36 35.65 -25.85
N GLU A 40 -12.87 35.55 -27.09
CA GLU A 40 -12.53 34.27 -27.72
C GLU A 40 -11.28 33.62 -27.08
N GLU A 41 -10.27 34.39 -26.77
CA GLU A 41 -9.06 33.90 -26.11
C GLU A 41 -9.35 33.41 -24.70
N LYS A 42 -10.27 34.06 -23.97
CA LYS A 42 -10.72 33.58 -22.64
C LYS A 42 -11.44 32.24 -22.74
N LEU A 43 -12.22 32.02 -23.79
CA LEU A 43 -12.92 30.75 -23.98
C LEU A 43 -11.92 29.60 -24.20
N VAL A 44 -10.95 29.82 -25.11
CA VAL A 44 -9.89 28.82 -25.38
C VAL A 44 -9.09 28.52 -24.11
N MET A 45 -8.78 29.55 -23.32
CA MET A 45 -8.03 29.38 -22.07
C MET A 45 -8.79 28.55 -21.03
N ASN A 46 -10.10 28.77 -20.90
CA ASN A 46 -10.96 27.98 -20.04
C ASN A 46 -11.05 26.51 -20.48
N GLU A 47 -11.13 26.25 -21.78
CA GLU A 47 -11.09 24.90 -22.33
C GLU A 47 -9.75 24.21 -22.04
N CYS A 48 -8.64 24.89 -22.24
CA CYS A 48 -7.30 24.38 -21.88
C CYS A 48 -7.18 24.08 -20.38
N MET A 49 -7.69 24.96 -19.52
CA MET A 49 -7.69 24.76 -18.08
C MET A 49 -8.49 23.52 -17.68
N THR A 50 -9.69 23.35 -18.26
CA THR A 50 -10.55 22.21 -18.01
C THR A 50 -9.84 20.91 -18.44
N ALA A 51 -9.26 20.88 -19.63
CA ALA A 51 -8.54 19.72 -20.14
C ALA A 51 -7.34 19.34 -19.24
N LEU A 52 -6.61 20.33 -18.73
CA LEU A 52 -5.50 20.08 -17.78
C LEU A 52 -5.98 19.47 -16.46
N ILE A 53 -7.10 19.95 -15.92
CA ILE A 53 -7.68 19.41 -14.69
C ILE A 53 -8.11 17.94 -14.90
N GLU A 54 -8.77 17.65 -16.02
CA GLU A 54 -9.20 16.30 -16.37
C GLU A 54 -8.00 15.36 -16.53
N LEU A 55 -6.94 15.80 -17.21
CA LEU A 55 -5.72 15.03 -17.39
C LEU A 55 -5.06 14.69 -16.04
N GLN A 56 -4.97 15.67 -15.15
CA GLN A 56 -4.42 15.47 -13.81
C GLN A 56 -5.25 14.45 -13.02
N GLN A 57 -6.58 14.53 -13.11
CA GLN A 57 -7.46 13.58 -12.42
C GLN A 57 -7.29 12.17 -12.98
N GLN A 58 -7.19 12.00 -14.29
CA GLN A 58 -6.94 10.71 -14.93
C GLN A 58 -5.61 10.13 -14.47
N PHE A 59 -4.55 10.93 -14.45
CA PHE A 59 -3.23 10.51 -14.01
C PHE A 59 -3.24 10.04 -12.55
N ARG A 60 -3.87 10.80 -11.64
CA ARG A 60 -4.04 10.40 -10.23
C ARG A 60 -4.80 9.08 -10.08
N ARG A 61 -5.86 8.87 -10.87
CA ARG A 61 -6.63 7.61 -10.86
C ARG A 61 -5.78 6.43 -11.31
N THR A 62 -4.95 6.62 -12.35
CA THR A 62 -4.05 5.59 -12.86
C THR A 62 -3.01 5.17 -11.79
N ILE A 63 -2.33 6.15 -11.16
CA ILE A 63 -1.38 5.87 -10.07
C ILE A 63 -2.05 5.14 -8.91
N GLN A 64 -3.24 5.55 -8.52
CA GLN A 64 -3.98 4.88 -7.44
C GLN A 64 -4.35 3.43 -7.80
N ALA A 65 -4.74 3.19 -9.05
CA ALA A 65 -5.05 1.84 -9.54
C ALA A 65 -3.80 0.95 -9.53
N GLU A 66 -2.68 1.44 -10.04
CA GLU A 66 -1.39 0.74 -10.02
C GLU A 66 -0.94 0.41 -8.60
N ASN A 67 -1.01 1.37 -7.68
CA ASN A 67 -0.67 1.16 -6.28
C ASN A 67 -1.53 0.07 -5.64
N LYS A 68 -2.84 0.04 -5.93
CA LYS A 68 -3.74 -1.01 -5.45
C LYS A 68 -3.36 -2.39 -6.01
N ILE A 69 -3.00 -2.47 -7.29
CA ILE A 69 -2.54 -3.72 -7.92
C ILE A 69 -1.25 -4.20 -7.26
N HIS A 70 -0.28 -3.30 -7.07
CA HIS A 70 0.98 -3.62 -6.40
C HIS A 70 0.77 -4.11 -4.96
N GLN A 71 -0.09 -3.47 -4.19
CA GLN A 71 -0.45 -3.90 -2.84
C GLN A 71 -1.06 -5.30 -2.85
N LYS A 72 -1.97 -5.57 -3.79
CA LYS A 72 -2.61 -6.88 -3.94
C LYS A 72 -1.59 -7.97 -4.26
N ILE A 73 -0.72 -7.76 -5.26
CA ILE A 73 0.33 -8.70 -5.66
C ILE A 73 1.29 -8.95 -4.49
N SER A 74 1.72 -7.90 -3.80
CA SER A 74 2.63 -8.00 -2.67
C SER A 74 2.04 -8.83 -1.53
N ALA A 75 0.78 -8.58 -1.17
CA ALA A 75 0.07 -9.34 -0.13
C ALA A 75 -0.07 -10.82 -0.52
N ARG A 76 -0.47 -11.11 -1.78
CA ARG A 76 -0.60 -12.47 -2.30
C ARG A 76 0.73 -13.22 -2.26
N ASN A 77 1.79 -12.66 -2.82
CA ASN A 77 3.11 -13.28 -2.83
C ASN A 77 3.63 -13.57 -1.41
N ALA A 78 3.39 -12.63 -0.47
CA ALA A 78 3.75 -12.83 0.91
C ALA A 78 2.99 -14.02 1.54
N LEU A 79 1.68 -14.11 1.31
CA LEU A 79 0.85 -15.22 1.80
C LEU A 79 1.23 -16.57 1.17
N GLU A 80 1.47 -16.62 -0.13
CA GLU A 80 1.87 -17.82 -0.86
C GLU A 80 3.24 -18.36 -0.41
N SER A 81 4.09 -17.50 0.13
CA SER A 81 5.40 -17.90 0.69
C SER A 81 5.30 -18.58 2.05
N LEU A 82 4.13 -18.55 2.71
CA LEU A 82 3.94 -19.10 4.05
C LEU A 82 3.69 -20.60 4.01
N SER A 83 4.27 -21.32 4.97
CA SER A 83 3.82 -22.66 5.32
C SER A 83 2.45 -22.61 6.01
N TYR A 84 1.77 -23.76 6.10
CA TYR A 84 0.49 -23.85 6.81
C TYR A 84 0.55 -23.37 8.26
N SER A 85 1.60 -23.74 9.00
CA SER A 85 1.80 -23.29 10.38
C SER A 85 2.06 -21.78 10.48
N GLU A 86 2.82 -21.21 9.54
CA GLU A 86 3.06 -19.78 9.45
C GLU A 86 1.76 -19.03 9.10
N TYR A 87 0.94 -19.57 8.21
CA TYR A 87 -0.35 -18.99 7.84
C TYR A 87 -1.31 -18.91 9.03
N ARG A 88 -1.38 -19.96 9.87
CA ARG A 88 -2.20 -19.96 11.10
C ARG A 88 -1.82 -18.83 12.06
N ILE A 89 -0.52 -18.53 12.20
CA ILE A 89 -0.06 -17.40 13.01
C ILE A 89 -0.56 -16.07 12.45
N ILE A 90 -0.48 -15.89 11.13
CA ILE A 90 -0.91 -14.64 10.50
C ILE A 90 -2.40 -14.40 10.69
N LEU A 91 -3.22 -15.44 10.59
CA LEU A 91 -4.65 -15.33 10.90
C LEU A 91 -4.87 -14.83 12.33
N ASN A 92 -4.19 -15.41 13.33
CA ASN A 92 -4.31 -14.95 14.72
C ASN A 92 -3.82 -13.51 14.92
N ILE A 93 -2.75 -13.08 14.25
CA ILE A 93 -2.28 -11.69 14.31
C ILE A 93 -3.32 -10.73 13.74
N LEU A 94 -3.94 -11.10 12.62
CA LEU A 94 -4.97 -10.26 12.00
C LEU A 94 -6.25 -10.19 12.85
N ASP A 95 -6.61 -11.29 13.55
CA ASP A 95 -7.70 -11.30 14.51
C ASP A 95 -7.39 -10.39 15.72
N GLU A 96 -6.15 -10.39 16.22
CA GLU A 96 -5.74 -9.48 17.30
C GLU A 96 -5.65 -8.01 16.87
N LEU A 97 -5.35 -7.75 15.60
CA LEU A 97 -5.42 -6.40 15.06
C LEU A 97 -6.85 -5.83 15.07
N ASN A 98 -7.87 -6.69 14.90
CA ASN A 98 -9.30 -6.36 15.05
C ASN A 98 -9.69 -4.96 14.53
N ASN A 99 -9.36 -4.68 13.27
CA ASN A 99 -9.52 -3.38 12.59
C ASN A 99 -8.65 -2.22 13.13
N GLN A 100 -7.74 -2.48 14.07
CA GLN A 100 -6.68 -1.55 14.42
C GLN A 100 -5.52 -1.69 13.45
N ASN A 101 -4.80 -0.58 13.24
CA ASN A 101 -3.64 -0.62 12.35
C ASN A 101 -2.39 -1.20 13.01
N GLU A 102 -2.38 -1.36 14.33
CA GLU A 102 -1.22 -1.86 15.07
C GLU A 102 -1.63 -2.65 16.32
N THR A 103 -0.79 -3.62 16.70
CA THR A 103 -0.91 -4.42 17.93
C THR A 103 0.47 -4.80 18.45
N ILE A 104 0.55 -5.18 19.73
CA ILE A 104 1.78 -5.72 20.33
C ILE A 104 1.57 -7.21 20.61
N ILE A 105 2.43 -8.04 20.06
CA ILE A 105 2.39 -9.48 20.29
C ILE A 105 3.66 -9.98 20.94
N VAL A 106 3.53 -11.05 21.72
CA VAL A 106 4.64 -11.84 22.23
C VAL A 106 4.69 -13.14 21.42
N ALA A 107 5.70 -13.28 20.56
CA ALA A 107 5.78 -14.39 19.60
C ALA A 107 5.78 -15.78 20.24
N SER A 108 6.30 -15.93 21.47
CA SER A 108 6.23 -17.21 22.23
C SER A 108 4.80 -17.51 22.66
N GLN A 109 4.09 -16.55 23.26
CA GLN A 109 2.72 -16.76 23.74
C GLN A 109 1.77 -17.08 22.57
N MET A 110 1.95 -16.39 21.45
CA MET A 110 1.18 -16.67 20.25
C MET A 110 1.48 -18.06 19.66
N ALA A 111 2.75 -18.45 19.65
CA ALA A 111 3.17 -19.77 19.20
C ALA A 111 2.57 -20.88 20.09
N ASP A 112 2.62 -20.68 21.41
CA ASP A 112 2.05 -21.63 22.40
C ASP A 112 0.53 -21.77 22.21
N LYS A 113 -0.18 -20.64 22.02
CA LYS A 113 -1.64 -20.63 21.77
C LYS A 113 -2.06 -21.49 20.56
N ILE A 114 -1.20 -21.57 19.54
CA ILE A 114 -1.50 -22.25 18.27
C ILE A 114 -0.88 -23.67 18.24
N GLY A 115 0.00 -24.00 19.18
CA GLY A 115 0.71 -25.27 19.23
C GLY A 115 1.84 -25.37 18.20
N ILE A 116 2.62 -24.30 18.02
CA ILE A 116 3.78 -24.24 17.10
C ILE A 116 5.00 -23.68 17.82
N THR A 117 6.14 -23.67 17.15
CA THR A 117 7.37 -23.12 17.75
C THR A 117 7.47 -21.61 17.55
N ARG A 118 8.13 -20.92 18.49
CA ARG A 118 8.44 -19.49 18.38
C ARG A 118 9.17 -19.16 17.08
N THR A 119 10.04 -20.06 16.60
CA THR A 119 10.80 -19.86 15.36
C THR A 119 9.89 -19.73 14.15
N VAL A 120 8.85 -20.56 14.07
CA VAL A 120 7.83 -20.47 13.00
C VAL A 120 7.12 -19.12 13.04
N ALA A 121 6.75 -18.64 14.24
CA ALA A 121 6.12 -17.35 14.41
C ALA A 121 7.02 -16.18 13.92
N VAL A 122 8.28 -16.20 14.30
CA VAL A 122 9.25 -15.19 13.89
C VAL A 122 9.49 -15.23 12.38
N ASN A 123 9.57 -16.40 11.78
CA ASN A 123 9.75 -16.55 10.33
C ASN A 123 8.53 -16.02 9.54
N ALA A 124 7.32 -16.31 10.01
CA ALA A 124 6.11 -15.76 9.42
C ALA A 124 6.13 -14.21 9.40
N LEU A 125 6.46 -13.59 10.54
CA LEU A 125 6.58 -12.14 10.63
C LEU A 125 7.63 -11.57 9.69
N LYS A 126 8.81 -12.20 9.60
CA LYS A 126 9.88 -11.78 8.67
C LYS A 126 9.42 -11.84 7.21
N LYS A 127 8.71 -12.90 6.81
CA LYS A 127 8.18 -13.04 5.46
C LYS A 127 7.18 -11.93 5.12
N LEU A 128 6.24 -11.63 6.01
CA LEU A 128 5.27 -10.56 5.81
C LEU A 128 5.92 -9.16 5.88
N GLN A 129 6.95 -8.98 6.67
CA GLN A 129 7.74 -7.76 6.69
C GLN A 129 8.48 -7.57 5.36
N SER A 130 9.14 -8.61 4.85
CA SER A 130 9.81 -8.58 3.54
C SER A 130 8.81 -8.30 2.40
N GLY A 131 7.59 -8.84 2.50
CA GLY A 131 6.48 -8.55 1.58
C GLY A 131 5.85 -7.17 1.75
N LYS A 132 6.36 -6.33 2.66
CA LYS A 132 5.79 -5.00 2.99
C LYS A 132 4.31 -5.05 3.39
N VAL A 133 3.90 -6.16 4.01
CA VAL A 133 2.55 -6.31 4.56
C VAL A 133 2.49 -5.78 5.98
N PHE A 134 3.50 -6.12 6.79
CA PHE A 134 3.69 -5.62 8.14
C PHE A 134 4.99 -4.83 8.29
N GLU A 135 4.98 -3.89 9.18
CA GLU A 135 6.17 -3.32 9.80
C GLU A 135 6.26 -3.85 11.23
N THR A 136 7.46 -4.27 11.65
CA THR A 136 7.66 -4.82 12.98
C THR A 136 8.73 -4.03 13.72
N LYS A 137 8.47 -3.74 15.02
CA LYS A 137 9.43 -3.06 15.89
C LYS A 137 9.52 -3.79 17.24
N SER A 138 10.70 -4.23 17.60
CA SER A 138 10.93 -4.85 18.92
C SER A 138 10.68 -3.84 20.05
N LYS A 139 9.94 -4.28 21.06
CA LYS A 139 9.70 -3.54 22.31
C LYS A 139 10.37 -4.21 23.53
N GLY A 140 11.42 -4.99 23.27
CA GLY A 140 12.14 -5.75 24.29
C GLY A 140 11.25 -6.79 24.97
N ALA A 141 11.25 -6.83 26.30
CA ALA A 141 10.44 -7.76 27.08
C ALA A 141 8.92 -7.62 26.86
N LYS A 142 8.45 -6.47 26.37
CA LYS A 142 7.03 -6.22 26.08
C LYS A 142 6.54 -6.87 24.78
N GLY A 143 7.44 -7.48 24.00
CA GLY A 143 7.10 -8.15 22.74
C GLY A 143 7.48 -7.36 21.49
N THR A 144 6.74 -7.58 20.43
CA THR A 144 6.94 -6.95 19.10
C THR A 144 5.70 -6.16 18.71
N LEU A 145 5.87 -4.88 18.46
CA LEU A 145 4.85 -4.05 17.82
C LEU A 145 4.76 -4.44 16.36
N ILE A 146 3.56 -4.75 15.91
CA ILE A 146 3.23 -5.04 14.51
C ILE A 146 2.32 -3.92 14.03
N LYS A 147 2.67 -3.34 12.90
CA LYS A 147 1.86 -2.34 12.20
C LYS A 147 1.47 -2.87 10.83
N LEU A 148 0.19 -2.84 10.53
CA LEU A 148 -0.32 -3.20 9.21
C LEU A 148 -0.04 -2.08 8.21
N ILE A 149 0.72 -2.40 7.17
CA ILE A 149 1.07 -1.45 6.10
C ILE A 149 0.21 -1.69 4.86
N ASN A 150 -0.11 -2.96 4.59
CA ASN A 150 -0.86 -3.34 3.40
C ASN A 150 -2.18 -4.04 3.76
N PRO A 151 -3.29 -3.28 3.81
CA PRO A 151 -4.60 -3.84 4.17
C PRO A 151 -5.19 -4.76 3.10
N ALA A 152 -4.60 -4.84 1.90
CA ALA A 152 -5.05 -5.79 0.88
C ALA A 152 -4.93 -7.25 1.32
N ILE A 153 -4.12 -7.53 2.37
CA ILE A 153 -3.95 -8.87 2.93
C ILE A 153 -5.29 -9.49 3.37
N TYR A 154 -6.22 -8.73 3.92
CA TYR A 154 -7.53 -9.23 4.33
C TYR A 154 -8.30 -9.85 3.15
N LYS A 155 -8.33 -9.15 2.02
CA LYS A 155 -9.00 -9.62 0.80
C LYS A 155 -8.30 -10.85 0.19
N GLU A 156 -6.96 -10.86 0.20
CA GLU A 156 -6.21 -12.00 -0.34
C GLU A 156 -6.37 -13.24 0.54
N ILE A 157 -6.50 -13.11 1.86
CA ILE A 157 -6.83 -14.23 2.76
C ILE A 157 -8.22 -14.79 2.45
N GLU A 158 -9.23 -13.96 2.28
CA GLU A 158 -10.57 -14.42 1.90
C GLU A 158 -10.54 -15.17 0.57
N HIS A 159 -9.82 -14.65 -0.42
CA HIS A 159 -9.62 -15.32 -1.70
C HIS A 159 -8.94 -16.69 -1.55
N LEU A 160 -7.90 -16.78 -0.74
CA LEU A 160 -7.20 -18.04 -0.49
C LEU A 160 -8.07 -19.06 0.27
N LYS A 161 -8.90 -18.61 1.22
CA LYS A 161 -9.87 -19.48 1.89
C LYS A 161 -10.85 -20.12 0.91
N ILE A 162 -11.33 -19.36 -0.06
CA ILE A 162 -12.24 -19.86 -1.10
C ILE A 162 -11.54 -20.87 -2.01
N ILE A 163 -10.31 -20.56 -2.45
CA ILE A 163 -9.54 -21.42 -3.38
C ILE A 163 -9.07 -22.71 -2.67
N HIS A 164 -8.77 -22.64 -1.38
CA HIS A 164 -8.23 -23.76 -0.60
C HIS A 164 -9.29 -24.46 0.27
N SER A 165 -10.56 -24.08 0.16
CA SER A 165 -11.67 -24.70 0.93
C SER A 165 -11.83 -26.21 0.74
N TRP A 166 -11.12 -26.79 -0.23
CA TRP A 166 -11.04 -28.25 -0.47
C TRP A 166 -9.76 -28.90 0.07
N LYS A 167 -8.86 -28.12 0.75
CA LYS A 167 -7.60 -28.63 1.35
C LYS A 167 -7.58 -28.63 2.89
N ILE A 168 -8.70 -28.31 3.54
CA ILE A 168 -8.85 -28.33 5.00
C ILE A 168 -9.61 -29.58 5.42
#